data_4a27826313ce59e1cf0bda112f29bcf9
#
_entry.id   4a27826313ce59e1cf0bda112f29bcf9
#
_cell.length_a   1.000
_cell.length_b   1.000
_cell.length_c   1.000
_cell.angle_alpha   90.00
_cell.angle_beta   90.00
_cell.angle_gamma   90.00
#
_symmetry.space_group_name_H-M   'P 1'
#
loop_
_entity.id
_entity.type
_entity.pdbx_description
1 polymer ?
#
loop_
_entity_poly.entity_id
_entity_poly.type
_entity_poly.pdbx_seq_one_letter_code
_entity_poly.pdbx_strand_id
1 'polypeptide(L)'
;KQLTQQQGLLEEQSRTIEDQTEAIRNLKTQLDQLTMETTGQTPELSKDEMALRERLSKVEDQLAKPPETPEDVLTAGDFPGSIRIPGTGMAGKVGGNVRLGVVDSLDPIGSTDRFVTGLIPVGVLADDTIFNEGFVISAKRSRLNWDMRLDSSVGQFRAFIEGDFAGTAGNSDVLRLRHAYGQYNRFLLGQTWSTLMDTRASPEDVDFEGLNAQINVRQPELRFTKGLTKKWPFIFAFEDPNPQITGGIGISRFPDTVATIAKRGDWGHLQLGGILRSIVGIPRDEDGNEVREAEASEFGWGLVMSGNILVKRWDRRDNFKFQTTYGDGLGRYINDLGTTGDFDAVFDEGFELKSIPVFAGYGAFQHWWKRNPLGLFKAVRSTFVFGFVWVDDMSALGPDAYKSTQRASVNLIWSPISEIDLGIEYLWGKRKNQDNEDGEARQLQFVATFRF
;
A
#
# COMPACT_ATOMS: atom_id res chain seq x y z
N LYS A 1 -12.26 -22.75 26.10
CA LYS A 1 -13.32 -23.72 25.72
C LYS A 1 -13.21 -24.16 24.26
N GLN A 2 -13.15 -23.26 23.27
CA GLN A 2 -13.01 -23.64 21.85
C GLN A 2 -11.71 -24.39 21.52
N LEU A 3 -10.56 -23.95 22.07
CA LEU A 3 -9.28 -24.63 21.89
C LEU A 3 -9.28 -26.07 22.44
N THR A 4 -9.93 -26.28 23.60
CA THR A 4 -10.06 -27.60 24.22
C THR A 4 -10.97 -28.52 23.40
N GLN A 5 -12.00 -27.97 22.77
CA GLN A 5 -12.89 -28.69 21.88
C GLN A 5 -12.20 -29.07 20.56
N GLN A 6 -11.36 -28.20 20.02
CA GLN A 6 -10.54 -28.48 18.83
C GLN A 6 -9.47 -29.54 19.09
N GLN A 7 -8.82 -29.51 20.26
CA GLN A 7 -7.88 -30.56 20.66
C GLN A 7 -8.56 -31.90 20.78
N GLY A 8 -9.76 -31.97 21.38
CA GLY A 8 -10.52 -33.20 21.50
C GLY A 8 -10.92 -33.79 20.13
N LEU A 9 -11.33 -32.92 19.17
CA LEU A 9 -11.65 -33.35 17.80
C LEU A 9 -10.42 -33.88 17.03
N LEU A 10 -9.26 -33.23 17.19
CA LEU A 10 -8.00 -33.67 16.58
C LEU A 10 -7.53 -35.03 17.16
N GLU A 11 -7.69 -35.26 18.47
CA GLU A 11 -7.39 -36.53 19.11
C GLU A 11 -8.34 -37.64 18.64
N GLU A 12 -9.63 -37.33 18.47
CA GLU A 12 -10.61 -38.31 17.96
C GLU A 12 -10.36 -38.67 16.50
N GLN A 13 -10.01 -37.69 15.65
CA GLN A 13 -9.61 -37.94 14.26
C GLN A 13 -8.31 -38.73 14.16
N SER A 14 -7.33 -38.46 15.02
CA SER A 14 -6.06 -39.20 15.06
C SER A 14 -6.31 -40.67 15.41
N ARG A 15 -7.15 -40.94 16.40
CA ARG A 15 -7.54 -42.34 16.77
C ARG A 15 -8.29 -43.03 15.63
N THR A 16 -9.19 -42.34 14.97
CA THR A 16 -9.94 -42.91 13.84
C THR A 16 -9.01 -43.31 12.69
N ILE A 17 -7.99 -42.47 12.38
CA ILE A 17 -6.97 -42.74 11.35
C ILE A 17 -6.08 -43.95 11.78
N GLU A 18 -5.70 -44.05 13.06
CA GLU A 18 -4.94 -45.16 13.57
C GLU A 18 -5.72 -46.48 13.47
N ASP A 19 -6.99 -46.49 13.91
CA ASP A 19 -7.88 -47.66 13.82
C ASP A 19 -8.11 -48.13 12.39
N GLN A 20 -8.31 -47.20 11.45
CA GLN A 20 -8.47 -47.50 10.04
C GLN A 20 -7.18 -48.02 9.41
N THR A 21 -6.03 -47.47 9.79
CA THR A 21 -4.71 -47.93 9.32
C THR A 21 -4.42 -49.33 9.77
N GLU A 22 -4.80 -49.69 11.00
CA GLU A 22 -4.68 -51.04 11.55
C GLU A 22 -5.62 -52.02 10.84
N ALA A 23 -6.86 -51.61 10.58
CA ALA A 23 -7.82 -52.41 9.81
C ALA A 23 -7.30 -52.73 8.38
N ILE A 24 -6.70 -51.75 7.68
CA ILE A 24 -6.06 -52.01 6.38
C ILE A 24 -4.90 -52.99 6.47
N ARG A 25 -4.04 -52.83 7.48
CA ARG A 25 -2.91 -53.73 7.68
C ARG A 25 -3.38 -55.18 7.92
N ASN A 26 -4.42 -55.37 8.72
CA ASN A 26 -5.01 -56.66 8.97
C ASN A 26 -5.67 -57.27 7.73
N LEU A 27 -6.41 -56.49 6.95
CA LEU A 27 -7.01 -56.94 5.70
C LEU A 27 -5.97 -57.32 4.64
N LYS A 28 -4.86 -56.57 4.52
CA LYS A 28 -3.75 -56.90 3.62
C LYS A 28 -3.06 -58.20 4.06
N THR A 29 -2.82 -58.39 5.34
CA THR A 29 -2.23 -59.62 5.88
C THR A 29 -3.11 -60.84 5.58
N GLN A 30 -4.42 -60.74 5.74
CA GLN A 30 -5.38 -61.79 5.41
C GLN A 30 -5.43 -62.07 3.89
N LEU A 31 -5.34 -61.05 3.07
CA LEU A 31 -5.28 -61.20 1.60
C LEU A 31 -4.01 -61.92 1.15
N ASP A 32 -2.84 -61.56 1.75
CA ASP A 32 -1.56 -62.18 1.46
C ASP A 32 -1.55 -63.67 1.90
N GLN A 33 -2.18 -64.02 3.03
CA GLN A 33 -2.33 -65.38 3.50
C GLN A 33 -3.19 -66.22 2.55
N LEU A 34 -4.36 -65.69 2.14
CA LEU A 34 -5.22 -66.37 1.18
C LEU A 34 -4.56 -66.54 -0.20
N THR A 35 -3.77 -65.56 -0.64
CA THR A 35 -3.03 -65.62 -1.92
C THR A 35 -1.90 -66.66 -1.84
N MET A 36 -1.26 -66.88 -0.69
CA MET A 36 -0.26 -67.92 -0.48
C MET A 36 -0.85 -69.36 -0.44
N GLU A 37 -2.05 -69.50 0.11
CA GLU A 37 -2.76 -70.79 0.14
C GLU A 37 -3.28 -71.22 -1.26
N THR A 38 -3.53 -70.28 -2.15
CA THR A 38 -4.05 -70.57 -3.51
C THR A 38 -2.99 -70.75 -4.57
N THR A 39 -1.69 -70.78 -4.26
CA THR A 39 -0.59 -70.93 -5.21
C THR A 39 -0.46 -72.36 -5.74
N GLY A 40 -1.56 -73.01 -6.10
CA GLY A 40 -1.57 -74.38 -6.63
C GLY A 40 -2.70 -74.70 -7.60
N GLN A 41 -3.67 -73.83 -7.87
CA GLN A 41 -4.77 -74.14 -8.75
C GLN A 41 -5.23 -72.89 -9.52
N THR A 42 -5.63 -73.08 -10.79
CA THR A 42 -6.12 -72.17 -11.85
C THR A 42 -6.93 -70.95 -11.37
N PRO A 43 -6.95 -69.85 -12.16
CA PRO A 43 -7.22 -68.46 -11.71
C PRO A 43 -8.70 -68.13 -11.63
N GLU A 44 -9.46 -68.76 -10.75
CA GLU A 44 -10.73 -68.25 -10.26
C GLU A 44 -10.52 -67.78 -8.82
N LEU A 45 -10.55 -66.45 -8.62
CA LEU A 45 -10.56 -65.81 -7.30
C LEU A 45 -11.61 -66.47 -6.40
N SER A 46 -11.22 -66.99 -5.24
CA SER A 46 -12.17 -67.61 -4.31
C SER A 46 -13.21 -66.57 -3.88
N LYS A 47 -14.42 -66.96 -3.54
CA LYS A 47 -15.47 -66.04 -3.07
C LYS A 47 -15.01 -65.22 -1.88
N ASP A 48 -14.16 -65.77 -1.02
CA ASP A 48 -13.62 -65.11 0.15
C ASP A 48 -12.58 -64.02 -0.20
N GLU A 49 -11.76 -64.27 -1.24
CA GLU A 49 -10.79 -63.31 -1.75
C GLU A 49 -11.49 -62.14 -2.44
N MET A 50 -12.56 -62.34 -3.21
CA MET A 50 -13.39 -61.28 -3.77
C MET A 50 -14.08 -60.43 -2.72
N ALA A 51 -14.63 -61.06 -1.66
CA ALA A 51 -15.26 -60.37 -0.56
C ALA A 51 -14.24 -59.50 0.24
N LEU A 52 -12.99 -60.00 0.39
CA LEU A 52 -11.91 -59.28 1.10
C LEU A 52 -11.45 -58.07 0.28
N ARG A 53 -11.29 -58.22 -1.02
CA ARG A 53 -10.93 -57.12 -1.95
C ARG A 53 -12.03 -56.03 -1.97
N GLU A 54 -13.30 -56.41 -1.97
CA GLU A 54 -14.41 -55.46 -1.90
C GLU A 54 -14.42 -54.69 -0.56
N ARG A 55 -14.13 -55.38 0.55
CA ARG A 55 -14.02 -54.71 1.85
C ARG A 55 -12.81 -53.77 1.92
N LEU A 56 -11.65 -54.17 1.38
CA LEU A 56 -10.46 -53.35 1.29
C LEU A 56 -10.74 -52.09 0.45
N SER A 57 -11.34 -52.25 -0.74
CA SER A 57 -11.72 -51.13 -1.60
C SER A 57 -12.67 -50.14 -0.90
N LYS A 58 -13.68 -50.65 -0.17
CA LYS A 58 -14.59 -49.79 0.62
C LYS A 58 -13.89 -48.98 1.70
N VAL A 59 -12.90 -49.57 2.37
CA VAL A 59 -12.11 -48.89 3.42
C VAL A 59 -11.15 -47.89 2.78
N GLU A 60 -10.51 -48.26 1.65
CA GLU A 60 -9.67 -47.32 0.88
C GLU A 60 -10.45 -46.14 0.33
N ASP A 61 -11.67 -46.35 -0.17
CA ASP A 61 -12.59 -45.30 -0.63
C ASP A 61 -13.06 -44.38 0.53
N GLN A 62 -13.25 -44.94 1.73
CA GLN A 62 -13.58 -44.16 2.93
C GLN A 62 -12.40 -43.30 3.41
N LEU A 63 -11.15 -43.83 3.31
CA LEU A 63 -9.96 -43.08 3.63
C LEU A 63 -9.57 -42.02 2.58
N ALA A 64 -9.91 -42.28 1.31
CA ALA A 64 -9.69 -41.32 0.22
C ALA A 64 -10.64 -40.11 0.30
N LYS A 65 -11.75 -40.22 1.05
CA LYS A 65 -12.58 -39.06 1.35
C LYS A 65 -11.92 -38.27 2.48
N PRO A 66 -11.50 -37.00 2.23
CA PRO A 66 -11.04 -36.16 3.32
C PRO A 66 -12.14 -36.11 4.39
N PRO A 67 -11.80 -36.19 5.69
CA PRO A 67 -12.78 -36.10 6.76
C PRO A 67 -13.61 -34.82 6.55
N GLU A 68 -14.93 -34.94 6.55
CA GLU A 68 -15.82 -33.79 6.51
C GLU A 68 -15.52 -32.96 7.76
N THR A 69 -14.75 -31.88 7.59
CA THR A 69 -14.55 -30.89 8.63
C THR A 69 -15.90 -30.26 8.92
N PRO A 70 -16.38 -30.27 10.16
CA PRO A 70 -17.63 -29.58 10.50
C PRO A 70 -17.55 -28.13 9.96
N GLU A 71 -18.61 -27.63 9.36
CA GLU A 71 -18.65 -26.30 8.73
C GLU A 71 -18.21 -25.16 9.66
N ASP A 72 -18.26 -25.37 10.98
CA ASP A 72 -17.93 -24.41 12.03
C ASP A 72 -16.48 -24.47 12.54
N VAL A 73 -15.62 -25.38 12.03
CA VAL A 73 -14.23 -25.51 12.50
C VAL A 73 -13.33 -24.51 11.78
N LEU A 74 -12.66 -23.65 12.55
CA LEU A 74 -11.63 -22.76 12.05
C LEU A 74 -10.39 -23.58 11.64
N THR A 75 -10.13 -23.67 10.35
CA THR A 75 -8.96 -24.35 9.79
C THR A 75 -7.99 -23.34 9.17
N ALA A 76 -6.73 -23.75 8.99
CA ALA A 76 -5.76 -22.94 8.26
C ALA A 76 -6.24 -22.66 6.82
N GLY A 77 -6.10 -21.42 6.38
CA GLY A 77 -6.41 -21.01 5.01
C GLY A 77 -5.29 -21.33 4.03
N ASP A 78 -5.53 -21.00 2.77
CA ASP A 78 -4.66 -21.38 1.64
C ASP A 78 -3.43 -20.46 1.49
N PHE A 79 -3.28 -19.43 2.32
CA PHE A 79 -2.10 -18.54 2.32
C PHE A 79 -1.59 -18.25 3.74
N PRO A 80 -0.31 -17.90 3.92
CA PRO A 80 0.32 -17.79 5.23
C PRO A 80 -0.39 -16.84 6.20
N GLY A 81 -0.74 -17.38 7.38
CA GLY A 81 -1.42 -16.63 8.45
C GLY A 81 -2.91 -16.39 8.22
N SER A 82 -3.52 -17.02 7.20
CA SER A 82 -4.96 -16.96 6.98
C SER A 82 -5.70 -18.08 7.68
N ILE A 83 -6.97 -17.85 7.93
CA ILE A 83 -7.94 -18.83 8.40
C ILE A 83 -9.03 -19.03 7.32
N ARG A 84 -9.56 -20.22 7.19
CA ARG A 84 -10.69 -20.51 6.32
C ARG A 84 -11.96 -19.94 6.96
N ILE A 85 -12.76 -19.22 6.20
CA ILE A 85 -14.02 -18.63 6.69
C ILE A 85 -15.10 -19.74 6.61
N PRO A 86 -15.66 -20.20 7.74
CA PRO A 86 -16.66 -21.27 7.77
C PRO A 86 -17.85 -20.99 6.82
N GLY A 87 -18.38 -22.03 6.18
CA GLY A 87 -19.50 -21.92 5.24
C GLY A 87 -19.18 -21.23 3.91
N THR A 88 -17.88 -20.90 3.65
CA THR A 88 -17.42 -20.27 2.40
C THR A 88 -16.19 -20.96 1.85
N GLY A 89 -15.91 -20.81 0.55
CA GLY A 89 -14.62 -21.23 -0.03
C GLY A 89 -13.48 -20.23 0.20
N MET A 90 -13.67 -19.21 1.04
CA MET A 90 -12.75 -18.10 1.22
C MET A 90 -11.78 -18.34 2.37
N ALA A 91 -10.56 -17.85 2.22
CA ALA A 91 -9.61 -17.68 3.31
C ALA A 91 -9.40 -16.20 3.61
N GLY A 92 -9.27 -15.83 4.88
CA GLY A 92 -9.10 -14.46 5.33
C GLY A 92 -7.96 -14.30 6.32
N LYS A 93 -7.27 -13.17 6.27
CA LYS A 93 -6.23 -12.77 7.23
C LYS A 93 -6.51 -11.36 7.71
N VAL A 94 -6.51 -11.18 9.03
CA VAL A 94 -6.42 -9.87 9.68
C VAL A 94 -4.95 -9.55 9.89
N GLY A 95 -4.56 -8.33 9.59
CA GLY A 95 -3.20 -7.83 9.80
C GLY A 95 -3.23 -6.34 10.11
N GLY A 96 -2.06 -5.78 10.34
CA GLY A 96 -1.97 -4.37 10.62
C GLY A 96 -0.71 -3.99 11.38
N ASN A 97 -0.76 -2.82 11.98
CA ASN A 97 0.27 -2.37 12.92
C ASN A 97 -0.31 -1.43 13.97
N VAL A 98 0.25 -1.47 15.15
CA VAL A 98 0.13 -0.41 16.14
C VAL A 98 1.34 0.48 15.99
N ARG A 99 1.10 1.80 15.84
CA ARG A 99 2.16 2.80 15.63
C ARG A 99 1.99 3.93 16.63
N LEU A 100 2.99 4.13 17.48
CA LEU A 100 3.15 5.30 18.31
C LEU A 100 4.14 6.25 17.64
N GLY A 101 3.69 7.46 17.32
CA GLY A 101 4.53 8.54 16.81
C GLY A 101 4.71 9.62 17.86
N VAL A 102 5.90 10.16 17.94
CA VAL A 102 6.25 11.35 18.73
C VAL A 102 6.86 12.35 17.78
N VAL A 103 6.33 13.56 17.74
CA VAL A 103 6.75 14.64 16.86
C VAL A 103 7.08 15.85 17.71
N ASP A 104 8.26 16.43 17.49
CA ASP A 104 8.73 17.65 18.12
C ASP A 104 9.07 18.67 17.01
N SER A 105 8.22 19.68 16.87
CA SER A 105 8.41 20.76 15.89
C SER A 105 9.29 21.82 16.50
N LEU A 106 10.49 22.01 15.94
CA LEU A 106 11.50 22.94 16.43
C LEU A 106 11.29 24.37 15.91
N ASP A 107 10.46 24.51 14.89
CA ASP A 107 10.07 25.77 14.27
C ASP A 107 8.56 25.77 13.99
N PRO A 108 7.93 26.94 13.80
CA PRO A 108 6.53 27.06 13.42
C PRO A 108 6.23 26.29 12.12
N ILE A 109 5.18 25.47 12.14
CA ILE A 109 4.69 24.71 10.98
C ILE A 109 3.19 24.55 11.07
N GLY A 110 2.49 24.65 9.94
CA GLY A 110 1.02 24.54 9.88
C GLY A 110 0.47 23.12 10.13
N SER A 111 1.34 22.11 10.37
CA SER A 111 0.96 20.76 10.74
C SER A 111 1.88 20.22 11.82
N THR A 112 1.37 20.05 13.04
CA THR A 112 2.17 19.66 14.21
C THR A 112 2.44 18.18 14.34
N ASP A 113 1.69 17.32 13.64
CA ASP A 113 1.80 15.84 13.76
C ASP A 113 2.48 15.15 12.57
N ARG A 114 2.93 15.91 11.58
CA ARG A 114 3.59 15.46 10.35
C ARG A 114 4.36 16.61 9.71
N PHE A 115 5.29 16.33 8.81
CA PHE A 115 6.11 17.35 8.17
C PHE A 115 5.62 17.65 6.76
N VAL A 116 4.82 18.70 6.61
CA VAL A 116 4.29 19.18 5.33
C VAL A 116 5.00 20.46 4.93
N THR A 117 5.93 20.37 3.97
CA THR A 117 6.74 21.53 3.54
C THR A 117 5.90 22.65 2.95
N GLY A 118 4.80 22.33 2.26
CA GLY A 118 3.86 23.32 1.73
C GLY A 118 3.06 24.11 2.78
N LEU A 119 3.09 23.68 4.05
CA LEU A 119 2.45 24.38 5.17
C LEU A 119 3.45 25.13 6.06
N ILE A 120 4.71 25.27 5.65
CA ILE A 120 5.68 26.11 6.35
C ILE A 120 5.25 27.57 6.20
N PRO A 121 5.12 28.35 7.30
CA PRO A 121 4.78 29.77 7.25
C PRO A 121 5.87 30.58 6.52
N VAL A 122 5.44 31.59 5.75
CA VAL A 122 6.33 32.43 4.95
C VAL A 122 6.05 33.90 5.30
N GLY A 123 7.08 34.75 5.29
CA GLY A 123 6.98 36.18 5.51
C GLY A 123 6.45 36.54 6.90
N VAL A 124 5.53 37.47 6.97
CA VAL A 124 4.93 37.97 8.24
C VAL A 124 4.23 36.86 9.03
N LEU A 125 3.75 35.83 8.37
CA LEU A 125 3.11 34.67 9.00
C LEU A 125 4.11 33.82 9.82
N ALA A 126 5.41 33.93 9.54
CA ALA A 126 6.46 33.23 10.29
C ALA A 126 6.66 33.81 11.70
N ASP A 127 6.34 35.11 11.88
CA ASP A 127 6.43 35.80 13.19
C ASP A 127 5.14 35.67 14.03
N ASP A 128 4.06 35.10 13.45
CA ASP A 128 2.77 35.01 14.13
C ASP A 128 2.71 33.72 14.97
N THR A 129 2.50 33.85 16.27
CA THR A 129 2.47 32.79 17.29
C THR A 129 1.33 31.76 17.10
N ILE A 130 0.53 31.89 16.04
CA ILE A 130 -0.56 30.97 15.69
C ILE A 130 -0.03 29.59 15.22
N PHE A 131 1.17 29.55 14.65
CA PHE A 131 1.83 28.33 14.23
C PHE A 131 2.79 27.83 15.29
N ASN A 132 2.30 27.03 16.21
CA ASN A 132 3.04 26.60 17.38
C ASN A 132 4.19 25.65 17.02
N GLU A 133 5.37 25.93 17.58
CA GLU A 133 6.29 24.88 18.00
C GLU A 133 5.49 23.91 18.87
N GLY A 134 5.58 22.60 18.60
CA GLY A 134 4.67 21.70 19.26
C GLY A 134 5.21 20.29 19.43
N PHE A 135 4.92 19.74 20.61
CA PHE A 135 5.21 18.34 20.92
C PHE A 135 3.91 17.54 20.87
N VAL A 136 3.87 16.50 20.00
CA VAL A 136 2.69 15.66 19.79
C VAL A 136 3.03 14.20 19.98
N ILE A 137 2.24 13.48 20.75
CA ILE A 137 2.24 12.02 20.83
C ILE A 137 0.93 11.50 20.28
N SER A 138 0.98 10.59 19.31
CA SER A 138 -0.24 10.07 18.68
C SER A 138 -0.10 8.62 18.24
N ALA A 139 -1.18 7.85 18.40
CA ALA A 139 -1.31 6.50 17.89
C ALA A 139 -2.30 6.38 16.70
N LYS A 140 -2.89 7.50 16.24
CA LYS A 140 -3.94 7.53 15.20
C LYS A 140 -3.52 6.97 13.84
N ARG A 141 -2.22 6.77 13.62
CA ARG A 141 -1.64 6.20 12.39
C ARG A 141 -1.46 4.67 12.45
N SER A 142 -1.97 4.05 13.51
CA SER A 142 -2.14 2.59 13.56
C SER A 142 -3.09 2.12 12.46
N ARG A 143 -2.85 0.94 11.91
CA ARG A 143 -3.60 0.41 10.76
C ARG A 143 -4.18 -0.94 11.07
N LEU A 144 -5.36 -1.18 10.50
CA LEU A 144 -5.97 -2.49 10.42
C LEU A 144 -6.25 -2.81 8.96
N ASN A 145 -5.99 -4.06 8.57
CA ASN A 145 -6.34 -4.55 7.25
C ASN A 145 -6.95 -5.95 7.29
N TRP A 146 -7.71 -6.24 6.25
CA TRP A 146 -8.30 -7.54 6.01
C TRP A 146 -8.01 -7.96 4.56
N ASP A 147 -7.30 -9.10 4.38
CA ASP A 147 -6.98 -9.72 3.08
C ASP A 147 -7.81 -11.01 2.97
N MET A 148 -8.76 -11.03 2.04
CA MET A 148 -9.64 -12.17 1.75
C MET A 148 -9.32 -12.71 0.38
N ARG A 149 -9.22 -14.05 0.26
CA ARG A 149 -8.93 -14.71 -1.02
C ARG A 149 -9.85 -15.90 -1.24
N LEU A 150 -10.22 -16.09 -2.50
CA LEU A 150 -11.00 -17.22 -2.98
C LEU A 150 -10.30 -17.77 -4.23
N ASP A 151 -9.83 -19.00 -4.14
CA ASP A 151 -9.35 -19.74 -5.30
C ASP A 151 -10.54 -20.52 -5.91
N SER A 152 -10.80 -20.27 -7.19
CA SER A 152 -11.90 -20.90 -7.92
C SER A 152 -11.42 -21.48 -9.26
N SER A 153 -12.26 -22.30 -9.87
CA SER A 153 -11.98 -22.88 -11.23
C SER A 153 -11.79 -21.84 -12.31
N VAL A 154 -12.30 -20.61 -12.13
CA VAL A 154 -12.18 -19.51 -13.09
C VAL A 154 -11.05 -18.53 -12.75
N GLY A 155 -10.40 -18.68 -11.60
CA GLY A 155 -9.26 -17.86 -11.19
C GLY A 155 -9.32 -17.43 -9.73
N GLN A 156 -8.32 -16.67 -9.32
CA GLN A 156 -8.21 -16.16 -7.97
C GLN A 156 -8.93 -14.82 -7.82
N PHE A 157 -9.80 -14.72 -6.82
CA PHE A 157 -10.40 -13.47 -6.36
C PHE A 157 -9.71 -13.04 -5.07
N ARG A 158 -9.48 -11.74 -4.93
CA ARG A 158 -8.97 -11.12 -3.70
C ARG A 158 -9.77 -9.87 -3.39
N ALA A 159 -10.16 -9.70 -2.13
CA ALA A 159 -10.65 -8.44 -1.60
C ALA A 159 -9.69 -7.98 -0.49
N PHE A 160 -9.33 -6.70 -0.51
CA PHE A 160 -8.44 -6.10 0.48
C PHE A 160 -9.01 -4.80 0.99
N ILE A 161 -9.08 -4.65 2.30
CA ILE A 161 -9.53 -3.42 2.97
C ILE A 161 -8.48 -3.03 4.00
N GLU A 162 -8.08 -1.76 4.02
CA GLU A 162 -7.19 -1.18 5.04
C GLU A 162 -7.72 0.19 5.46
N GLY A 163 -7.69 0.44 6.76
CA GLY A 163 -7.98 1.74 7.36
C GLY A 163 -6.95 2.13 8.42
N ASP A 164 -6.87 3.43 8.69
CA ASP A 164 -6.19 4.02 9.85
C ASP A 164 -7.15 4.97 10.59
N PHE A 165 -6.71 5.53 11.71
CA PHE A 165 -7.50 6.46 12.52
C PHE A 165 -7.08 7.92 12.30
N ALA A 166 -6.41 8.24 11.19
CA ALA A 166 -5.92 9.58 10.87
C ALA A 166 -6.93 10.42 10.05
N GLY A 167 -8.19 10.01 9.96
CA GLY A 167 -9.28 10.87 9.53
C GLY A 167 -9.66 11.87 10.62
N THR A 168 -10.32 12.96 10.24
CA THR A 168 -10.78 14.01 11.17
C THR A 168 -12.27 14.25 11.00
N ALA A 169 -12.99 14.35 12.13
CA ALA A 169 -14.36 14.83 12.18
C ALA A 169 -14.48 15.78 13.36
N GLY A 170 -14.49 17.09 13.09
CA GLY A 170 -14.32 18.09 14.12
C GLY A 170 -12.98 17.90 14.83
N ASN A 171 -13.00 17.75 16.16
CA ASN A 171 -11.80 17.55 17.00
C ASN A 171 -11.49 16.06 17.28
N SER A 172 -12.17 15.13 16.61
CA SER A 172 -12.02 13.69 16.88
C SER A 172 -11.28 12.99 15.75
N ASP A 173 -10.39 12.06 16.11
CA ASP A 173 -9.78 11.12 15.18
C ASP A 173 -10.83 10.07 14.77
N VAL A 174 -11.01 9.86 13.47
CA VAL A 174 -11.96 8.88 12.92
C VAL A 174 -11.29 7.91 11.99
N LEU A 175 -11.92 6.76 11.78
CA LEU A 175 -11.46 5.77 10.82
C LEU A 175 -11.43 6.37 9.41
N ARG A 176 -10.26 6.29 8.75
CA ARG A 176 -10.04 6.72 7.37
C ARG A 176 -9.79 5.52 6.48
N LEU A 177 -10.56 5.42 5.39
CA LEU A 177 -10.33 4.41 4.38
C LEU A 177 -9.03 4.68 3.62
N ARG A 178 -8.13 3.72 3.62
CA ARG A 178 -6.87 3.78 2.85
C ARG A 178 -6.98 2.99 1.56
N HIS A 179 -7.31 1.73 1.69
CA HIS A 179 -7.47 0.80 0.58
C HIS A 179 -8.79 0.06 0.72
N ALA A 180 -9.52 -0.09 -0.37
CA ALA A 180 -10.68 -0.97 -0.49
C ALA A 180 -10.81 -1.37 -1.96
N TYR A 181 -10.35 -2.57 -2.31
CA TYR A 181 -10.38 -3.04 -3.69
C TYR A 181 -10.66 -4.53 -3.80
N GLY A 182 -11.30 -4.90 -4.92
CA GLY A 182 -11.39 -6.25 -5.42
C GLY A 182 -10.38 -6.47 -6.55
N GLN A 183 -9.78 -7.65 -6.58
CA GLN A 183 -8.89 -8.08 -7.66
C GLN A 183 -9.34 -9.42 -8.21
N TYR A 184 -9.41 -9.53 -9.54
CA TYR A 184 -9.65 -10.75 -10.26
C TYR A 184 -8.65 -10.87 -11.39
N ASN A 185 -7.76 -11.86 -11.31
CA ASN A 185 -6.69 -12.07 -12.27
C ASN A 185 -5.85 -10.81 -12.53
N ARG A 186 -6.11 -10.13 -13.66
CA ARG A 186 -5.37 -8.94 -14.14
C ARG A 186 -6.09 -7.63 -13.83
N PHE A 187 -7.33 -7.69 -13.38
CA PHE A 187 -8.16 -6.54 -13.10
C PHE A 187 -8.16 -6.21 -11.60
N LEU A 188 -8.12 -4.94 -11.27
CA LEU A 188 -8.34 -4.40 -9.95
C LEU A 188 -9.40 -3.29 -10.05
N LEU A 189 -10.37 -3.32 -9.15
CA LEU A 189 -11.46 -2.36 -9.04
C LEU A 189 -11.55 -1.88 -7.60
N GLY A 190 -11.58 -0.58 -7.38
CA GLY A 190 -11.74 0.04 -6.07
C GLY A 190 -10.66 1.05 -5.76
N GLN A 191 -10.52 1.42 -4.50
CA GLN A 191 -9.59 2.45 -4.05
C GLN A 191 -8.25 1.86 -3.63
N THR A 192 -7.17 2.34 -4.25
CA THR A 192 -5.79 2.06 -3.82
C THR A 192 -4.86 3.19 -4.28
N TRP A 193 -3.55 2.99 -4.18
CA TRP A 193 -2.57 3.92 -4.73
C TRP A 193 -2.77 4.09 -6.24
N SER A 194 -2.70 5.33 -6.72
CA SER A 194 -2.64 5.62 -8.16
C SER A 194 -1.63 4.72 -8.85
N THR A 195 -1.92 4.37 -10.09
CA THR A 195 -1.01 3.58 -10.94
C THR A 195 0.33 4.26 -11.18
N LEU A 196 0.40 5.61 -11.07
CA LEU A 196 1.66 6.36 -11.11
C LEU A 196 2.55 6.12 -9.89
N MET A 197 1.97 5.79 -8.73
CA MET A 197 2.69 5.59 -7.49
C MET A 197 3.59 4.35 -7.55
N ASP A 198 4.89 4.55 -7.53
CA ASP A 198 5.88 3.48 -7.46
C ASP A 198 6.29 3.22 -6.00
N THR A 199 5.55 2.35 -5.32
CA THR A 199 5.83 2.00 -3.93
C THR A 199 7.20 1.37 -3.70
N ARG A 200 7.88 0.87 -4.75
CA ARG A 200 9.23 0.31 -4.67
C ARG A 200 10.30 1.39 -4.69
N ALA A 201 10.01 2.54 -5.27
CA ALA A 201 10.88 3.71 -5.27
C ALA A 201 10.69 4.58 -4.03
N SER A 202 9.61 4.41 -3.25
CA SER A 202 9.41 5.13 -1.99
C SER A 202 10.54 4.83 -1.02
N PRO A 203 11.22 5.84 -0.48
CA PRO A 203 12.16 5.68 0.60
C PRO A 203 11.46 5.20 1.88
N GLU A 204 12.26 4.77 2.83
CA GLU A 204 11.76 4.39 4.15
C GLU A 204 11.96 5.59 5.08
N ASP A 205 10.85 6.15 5.55
CA ASP A 205 10.78 7.35 6.40
C ASP A 205 10.14 7.03 7.74
N VAL A 206 10.46 7.82 8.75
CA VAL A 206 9.76 7.84 10.04
C VAL A 206 8.56 8.76 9.97
N ASP A 207 8.67 9.87 9.23
CA ASP A 207 7.55 10.77 8.99
C ASP A 207 6.39 10.07 8.25
N PHE A 208 5.18 10.30 8.72
CA PHE A 208 3.99 9.69 8.14
C PHE A 208 3.57 10.34 6.81
N GLU A 209 3.84 11.62 6.65
CA GLU A 209 3.47 12.35 5.44
C GLU A 209 4.16 11.78 4.20
N GLY A 210 5.40 11.36 4.34
CA GLY A 210 6.25 10.99 3.21
C GLY A 210 6.87 12.21 2.54
N LEU A 211 7.50 12.02 1.38
CA LEU A 211 8.25 13.06 0.70
C LEU A 211 7.33 14.07 0.02
N ASN A 212 7.75 15.36 0.04
CA ASN A 212 7.05 16.44 -0.64
C ASN A 212 6.82 16.18 -2.14
N ALA A 213 7.83 15.65 -2.82
CA ALA A 213 7.85 15.44 -4.28
C ALA A 213 7.31 14.09 -4.75
N GLN A 214 6.87 13.22 -3.83
CA GLN A 214 6.40 11.89 -4.16
C GLN A 214 5.00 11.92 -4.77
N ILE A 215 4.73 11.08 -5.76
CA ILE A 215 3.34 10.76 -6.14
C ILE A 215 2.72 10.02 -4.96
N ASN A 216 1.66 10.56 -4.35
CA ASN A 216 1.11 10.05 -3.09
C ASN A 216 -0.42 10.18 -2.98
N VAL A 217 -1.14 9.76 -4.00
CA VAL A 217 -2.59 9.79 -4.02
C VAL A 217 -3.18 8.37 -4.02
N ARG A 218 -4.23 8.18 -3.23
CA ARG A 218 -5.09 6.99 -3.25
C ARG A 218 -6.46 7.40 -3.72
N GLN A 219 -6.97 6.68 -4.71
CA GLN A 219 -8.23 7.01 -5.35
C GLN A 219 -8.91 5.78 -5.93
N PRO A 220 -10.23 5.82 -6.17
CA PRO A 220 -10.94 4.81 -6.94
C PRO A 220 -10.37 4.66 -8.34
N GLU A 221 -10.24 3.43 -8.78
CA GLU A 221 -9.70 3.12 -10.11
C GLU A 221 -10.20 1.78 -10.67
N LEU A 222 -10.16 1.69 -11.99
CA LEU A 222 -10.20 0.45 -12.74
C LEU A 222 -8.82 0.23 -13.36
N ARG A 223 -8.09 -0.76 -12.88
CA ARG A 223 -6.72 -1.06 -13.30
C ARG A 223 -6.63 -2.40 -14.02
N PHE A 224 -5.90 -2.42 -15.13
CA PHE A 224 -5.54 -3.62 -15.85
C PHE A 224 -4.03 -3.81 -15.84
N THR A 225 -3.56 -4.99 -15.42
CA THR A 225 -2.13 -5.32 -15.37
C THR A 225 -1.81 -6.41 -16.38
N LYS A 226 -0.91 -6.12 -17.32
CA LYS A 226 -0.40 -7.09 -18.30
C LYS A 226 1.10 -7.25 -18.13
N GLY A 227 1.56 -8.46 -17.75
CA GLY A 227 2.98 -8.77 -17.86
C GLY A 227 3.32 -9.01 -19.33
N LEU A 228 4.04 -8.10 -19.99
CA LEU A 228 4.64 -8.36 -21.31
C LEU A 228 5.64 -9.51 -21.20
N THR A 229 6.43 -9.48 -20.12
CA THR A 229 7.22 -10.59 -19.55
C THR A 229 7.25 -10.43 -18.03
N LYS A 230 7.79 -11.42 -17.27
CA LYS A 230 8.03 -11.26 -15.82
C LYS A 230 8.88 -10.02 -15.47
N LYS A 231 9.73 -9.57 -16.42
CA LYS A 231 10.65 -8.41 -16.26
C LYS A 231 10.03 -7.09 -16.73
N TRP A 232 8.95 -7.11 -17.52
CA TRP A 232 8.33 -5.95 -18.14
C TRP A 232 6.83 -5.90 -17.86
N PRO A 233 6.40 -5.56 -16.63
CA PRO A 233 5.00 -5.29 -16.36
C PRO A 233 4.56 -3.99 -17.03
N PHE A 234 3.38 -4.03 -17.64
CA PHE A 234 2.64 -2.88 -18.15
C PHE A 234 1.34 -2.78 -17.38
N ILE A 235 0.98 -1.59 -16.94
CA ILE A 235 -0.25 -1.32 -16.20
C ILE A 235 -0.96 -0.16 -16.89
N PHE A 236 -2.27 -0.28 -17.02
CA PHE A 236 -3.15 0.76 -17.55
C PHE A 236 -4.33 0.93 -16.58
N ALA A 237 -4.76 2.17 -16.34
CA ALA A 237 -5.84 2.45 -15.42
C ALA A 237 -6.68 3.66 -15.87
N PHE A 238 -7.94 3.63 -15.47
CA PHE A 238 -8.82 4.78 -15.36
C PHE A 238 -8.99 5.10 -13.88
N GLU A 239 -8.71 6.34 -13.50
CA GLU A 239 -8.65 6.79 -12.11
C GLU A 239 -9.61 7.97 -11.89
N ASP A 240 -10.10 8.14 -10.65
CA ASP A 240 -10.95 9.27 -10.27
C ASP A 240 -10.22 10.61 -10.48
N PRO A 241 -10.76 11.55 -11.28
CA PRO A 241 -10.04 12.77 -11.67
C PRO A 241 -9.96 13.80 -10.54
N ASN A 242 -11.03 14.02 -9.78
CA ASN A 242 -11.19 14.95 -8.66
C ASN A 242 -10.28 16.20 -8.78
N PRO A 243 -10.46 17.09 -9.78
CA PRO A 243 -9.58 18.22 -10.02
C PRO A 243 -9.56 19.20 -8.85
N GLN A 244 -8.38 19.71 -8.51
CA GLN A 244 -8.15 20.73 -7.48
C GLN A 244 -7.79 22.07 -8.16
N ILE A 245 -8.66 23.07 -8.01
CA ILE A 245 -8.62 24.30 -8.83
C ILE A 245 -8.61 25.54 -7.94
N THR A 246 -7.58 26.38 -8.10
CA THR A 246 -7.50 27.71 -7.48
C THR A 246 -8.53 28.65 -8.13
N GLY A 247 -9.30 29.36 -7.33
CA GLY A 247 -10.31 30.31 -7.80
C GLY A 247 -11.61 29.67 -8.31
N GLY A 248 -11.81 28.36 -8.10
CA GLY A 248 -12.99 27.68 -8.60
C GLY A 248 -13.28 26.35 -7.92
N ILE A 249 -14.14 25.58 -8.52
CA ILE A 249 -14.52 24.23 -8.08
C ILE A 249 -14.21 23.23 -9.19
N GLY A 250 -13.49 22.17 -8.85
CA GLY A 250 -13.22 21.07 -9.78
C GLY A 250 -14.46 20.20 -10.04
N ILE A 251 -14.66 19.81 -11.29
CA ILE A 251 -15.76 18.95 -11.73
C ILE A 251 -15.20 17.66 -12.33
N SER A 252 -15.56 16.53 -11.76
CA SER A 252 -15.19 15.20 -12.26
C SER A 252 -16.06 14.81 -13.46
N ARG A 253 -15.55 15.01 -14.69
CA ARG A 253 -16.31 14.69 -15.93
C ARG A 253 -15.79 13.44 -16.62
N PHE A 254 -14.47 13.29 -16.73
CA PHE A 254 -13.82 12.16 -17.39
C PHE A 254 -12.73 11.59 -16.47
N PRO A 255 -12.56 10.27 -16.45
CA PRO A 255 -11.51 9.67 -15.63
C PRO A 255 -10.12 10.06 -16.14
N ASP A 256 -9.18 10.21 -15.22
CA ASP A 256 -7.76 10.32 -15.54
C ASP A 256 -7.29 9.00 -16.16
N THR A 257 -6.57 9.08 -17.27
CA THR A 257 -6.04 7.91 -17.98
C THR A 257 -4.57 7.76 -17.68
N VAL A 258 -4.20 6.66 -17.04
CA VAL A 258 -2.84 6.41 -16.55
C VAL A 258 -2.26 5.14 -17.17
N ALA A 259 -1.00 5.21 -17.58
CA ALA A 259 -0.26 4.03 -18.03
C ALA A 259 1.16 4.01 -17.45
N THR A 260 1.64 2.83 -17.05
CA THR A 260 3.02 2.64 -16.60
C THR A 260 3.65 1.41 -17.22
N ILE A 261 4.94 1.48 -17.48
CA ILE A 261 5.78 0.36 -17.86
C ILE A 261 7.01 0.33 -16.96
N ALA A 262 7.40 -0.85 -16.50
CA ALA A 262 8.60 -0.98 -15.69
C ALA A 262 9.56 -2.02 -16.26
N LYS A 263 10.84 -1.86 -15.96
CA LYS A 263 11.89 -2.88 -16.18
C LYS A 263 12.42 -3.34 -14.82
N ARG A 264 12.39 -4.65 -14.58
CA ARG A 264 12.80 -5.28 -13.33
C ARG A 264 13.94 -6.25 -13.53
N GLY A 265 14.87 -6.31 -12.60
CA GLY A 265 16.01 -7.25 -12.63
C GLY A 265 16.73 -7.32 -11.29
N ASP A 266 17.85 -8.05 -11.24
CA ASP A 266 18.69 -8.20 -10.03
C ASP A 266 19.46 -6.93 -9.64
N TRP A 267 19.38 -5.90 -10.48
CA TRP A 267 19.95 -4.57 -10.25
C TRP A 267 18.95 -3.61 -9.60
N GLY A 268 17.67 -3.99 -9.53
CA GLY A 268 16.58 -3.16 -9.06
C GLY A 268 15.46 -3.05 -10.09
N HIS A 269 14.84 -1.87 -10.18
CA HIS A 269 13.84 -1.57 -11.20
C HIS A 269 13.87 -0.11 -11.63
N LEU A 270 13.33 0.15 -12.82
CA LEU A 270 12.93 1.46 -13.33
C LEU A 270 11.48 1.40 -13.78
N GLN A 271 10.73 2.46 -13.54
CA GLN A 271 9.36 2.64 -14.02
C GLN A 271 9.24 3.98 -14.75
N LEU A 272 8.55 3.97 -15.87
CA LEU A 272 8.09 5.15 -16.59
C LEU A 272 6.56 5.12 -16.57
N GLY A 273 5.96 6.23 -16.17
CA GLY A 273 4.51 6.45 -16.13
C GLY A 273 4.11 7.69 -16.89
N GLY A 274 2.91 7.67 -17.45
CA GLY A 274 2.28 8.81 -18.08
C GLY A 274 0.82 8.92 -17.67
N ILE A 275 0.30 10.14 -17.66
CA ILE A 275 -1.09 10.46 -17.36
C ILE A 275 -1.62 11.50 -18.35
N LEU A 276 -2.89 11.34 -18.71
CA LEU A 276 -3.68 12.30 -19.47
C LEU A 276 -4.93 12.63 -18.66
N ARG A 277 -5.25 13.90 -18.52
CA ARG A 277 -6.33 14.44 -17.71
C ARG A 277 -7.22 15.39 -18.50
N SER A 278 -8.50 15.42 -18.13
CA SER A 278 -9.42 16.50 -18.49
C SER A 278 -9.77 17.23 -17.21
N ILE A 279 -9.19 18.43 -17.02
CA ILE A 279 -9.39 19.26 -15.83
C ILE A 279 -10.56 20.19 -16.15
N VAL A 280 -11.67 20.00 -15.47
CA VAL A 280 -12.89 20.80 -15.67
C VAL A 280 -13.20 21.55 -14.40
N GLY A 281 -13.56 22.84 -14.52
CA GLY A 281 -13.87 23.66 -13.37
C GLY A 281 -14.94 24.71 -13.65
N ILE A 282 -15.53 25.19 -12.56
CA ILE A 282 -16.45 26.32 -12.52
C ILE A 282 -15.77 27.40 -11.67
N PRO A 283 -15.56 28.62 -12.18
CA PRO A 283 -14.95 29.70 -11.40
C PRO A 283 -15.91 30.21 -10.32
N ARG A 284 -15.33 30.89 -9.34
CA ARG A 284 -16.07 31.66 -8.33
C ARG A 284 -15.85 33.15 -8.60
N ASP A 285 -16.90 33.94 -8.39
CA ASP A 285 -16.82 35.40 -8.42
C ASP A 285 -16.19 35.93 -7.12
N GLU A 286 -16.03 37.29 -7.03
CA GLU A 286 -15.46 37.97 -5.84
C GLU A 286 -16.29 37.75 -4.57
N ASP A 287 -17.58 37.46 -4.69
CA ASP A 287 -18.48 37.14 -3.58
C ASP A 287 -18.43 35.64 -3.19
N GLY A 288 -17.65 34.82 -3.93
CA GLY A 288 -17.49 33.37 -3.73
C GLY A 288 -18.60 32.52 -4.34
N ASN A 289 -19.49 33.09 -5.16
CA ASN A 289 -20.55 32.34 -5.83
C ASN A 289 -20.03 31.63 -7.08
N GLU A 290 -20.62 30.48 -7.40
CA GLU A 290 -20.30 29.71 -8.61
C GLU A 290 -20.82 30.44 -9.87
N VAL A 291 -19.95 30.69 -10.83
CA VAL A 291 -20.30 31.24 -12.15
C VAL A 291 -20.40 30.09 -13.16
N ARG A 292 -21.54 29.39 -13.14
CA ARG A 292 -21.74 28.14 -13.90
C ARG A 292 -21.67 28.34 -15.43
N GLU A 293 -22.01 29.52 -15.91
CA GLU A 293 -21.96 29.88 -17.34
C GLU A 293 -20.51 29.97 -17.84
N ALA A 294 -19.55 30.12 -16.93
CA ALA A 294 -18.12 30.18 -17.23
C ALA A 294 -17.40 28.85 -16.96
N GLU A 295 -18.13 27.72 -16.96
CA GLU A 295 -17.50 26.39 -16.88
C GLU A 295 -16.45 26.27 -18.01
N ALA A 296 -15.22 25.89 -17.61
CA ALA A 296 -14.10 25.77 -18.55
C ALA A 296 -13.40 24.40 -18.35
N SER A 297 -12.66 24.00 -19.38
CA SER A 297 -11.88 22.76 -19.35
C SER A 297 -10.50 22.95 -19.92
N GLU A 298 -9.51 22.33 -19.27
CA GLU A 298 -8.12 22.29 -19.68
C GLU A 298 -7.61 20.86 -19.82
N PHE A 299 -6.61 20.71 -20.70
CA PHE A 299 -5.92 19.43 -20.87
C PHE A 299 -4.70 19.36 -19.95
N GLY A 300 -4.72 18.38 -19.03
CA GLY A 300 -3.58 18.08 -18.19
C GLY A 300 -2.83 16.84 -18.67
N TRP A 301 -1.52 16.83 -18.45
CA TRP A 301 -0.67 15.68 -18.76
C TRP A 301 0.54 15.61 -17.85
N GLY A 302 1.15 14.43 -17.75
CA GLY A 302 2.39 14.30 -17.00
C GLY A 302 3.17 13.04 -17.29
N LEU A 303 4.46 13.13 -17.00
CA LEU A 303 5.42 12.04 -17.07
C LEU A 303 6.08 11.85 -15.71
N VAL A 304 6.20 10.60 -15.29
CA VAL A 304 6.85 10.19 -14.04
C VAL A 304 7.88 9.12 -14.34
N MET A 305 9.13 9.36 -13.95
CA MET A 305 10.17 8.36 -13.97
C MET A 305 10.59 8.06 -12.53
N SER A 306 10.64 6.78 -12.16
CA SER A 306 11.01 6.35 -10.81
C SER A 306 11.86 5.09 -10.84
N GLY A 307 12.54 4.81 -9.75
CA GLY A 307 13.33 3.60 -9.67
C GLY A 307 13.95 3.35 -8.31
N ASN A 308 14.43 2.12 -8.16
CA ASN A 308 15.20 1.65 -7.02
C ASN A 308 16.36 0.82 -7.55
N ILE A 309 17.60 1.31 -7.37
CA ILE A 309 18.83 0.71 -7.88
C ILE A 309 19.62 0.14 -6.71
N LEU A 310 19.89 -1.16 -6.75
CA LEU A 310 20.69 -1.85 -5.72
C LEU A 310 22.18 -1.50 -5.85
N VAL A 311 22.79 -1.06 -4.77
CA VAL A 311 24.22 -0.72 -4.69
C VAL A 311 24.98 -1.93 -4.16
N LYS A 312 25.40 -2.82 -5.04
CA LYS A 312 26.01 -4.13 -4.69
C LYS A 312 27.42 -4.03 -4.07
N ARG A 313 28.03 -2.84 -4.07
CA ARG A 313 29.42 -2.66 -3.65
C ARG A 313 29.61 -2.75 -2.12
N TRP A 314 28.62 -2.30 -1.35
CA TRP A 314 28.71 -2.22 0.12
C TRP A 314 27.87 -3.34 0.79
N ASP A 315 26.57 -3.20 0.81
CA ASP A 315 25.65 -4.27 1.20
C ASP A 315 24.65 -4.53 0.06
N ARG A 316 24.22 -5.78 -0.11
CA ARG A 316 23.25 -6.13 -1.16
C ARG A 316 21.88 -5.49 -0.95
N ARG A 317 21.62 -4.89 0.21
CA ARG A 317 20.38 -4.19 0.57
C ARG A 317 20.50 -2.69 0.42
N ASP A 318 21.72 -2.16 0.29
CA ASP A 318 21.93 -0.75 0.01
C ASP A 318 21.32 -0.41 -1.34
N ASN A 319 20.60 0.70 -1.38
CA ASN A 319 19.90 1.07 -2.59
C ASN A 319 19.77 2.59 -2.73
N PHE A 320 19.69 3.02 -3.98
CA PHE A 320 19.36 4.38 -4.35
C PHE A 320 17.95 4.40 -4.96
N LYS A 321 17.08 5.23 -4.41
CA LYS A 321 15.68 5.40 -4.84
C LYS A 321 15.48 6.82 -5.35
N PHE A 322 14.68 6.97 -6.39
CA PHE A 322 14.40 8.28 -6.97
C PHE A 322 13.05 8.32 -7.66
N GLN A 323 12.52 9.52 -7.82
CA GLN A 323 11.41 9.85 -8.68
C GLN A 323 11.62 11.24 -9.26
N THR A 324 11.23 11.44 -10.52
CA THR A 324 11.13 12.73 -11.18
C THR A 324 9.76 12.80 -11.87
N THR A 325 9.08 13.90 -11.68
CA THR A 325 7.74 14.18 -12.22
C THR A 325 7.78 15.52 -12.93
N TYR A 326 7.27 15.56 -14.15
CA TYR A 326 7.08 16.79 -14.92
C TYR A 326 5.76 16.73 -15.67
N GLY A 327 5.03 17.83 -15.68
CA GLY A 327 3.78 17.92 -16.42
C GLY A 327 2.98 19.15 -16.04
N ASP A 328 1.76 19.18 -16.54
CA ASP A 328 0.83 20.26 -16.45
C ASP A 328 -0.49 19.75 -15.87
N GLY A 329 -0.99 20.40 -14.83
CA GLY A 329 -2.21 19.97 -14.15
C GLY A 329 -2.05 18.73 -13.27
N LEU A 330 -0.91 18.56 -12.58
CA LEU A 330 -0.60 17.39 -11.77
C LEU A 330 -0.57 17.63 -10.26
N GLY A 331 -0.97 18.80 -9.80
CA GLY A 331 -0.79 19.21 -8.40
C GLY A 331 -1.29 18.19 -7.39
N ARG A 332 -2.51 17.68 -7.56
CA ARG A 332 -3.10 16.70 -6.62
C ARG A 332 -2.36 15.37 -6.53
N TYR A 333 -1.57 15.01 -7.53
CA TYR A 333 -0.78 13.75 -7.51
C TYR A 333 0.51 13.89 -6.72
N ILE A 334 1.08 15.09 -6.60
CA ILE A 334 2.30 15.38 -5.87
C ILE A 334 1.95 15.63 -4.40
N ASN A 335 2.59 14.93 -3.49
CA ASN A 335 2.22 14.89 -2.08
C ASN A 335 2.04 16.26 -1.42
N ASP A 336 3.01 17.13 -1.59
CA ASP A 336 2.99 18.48 -0.97
C ASP A 336 1.84 19.33 -1.51
N LEU A 337 1.68 19.36 -2.84
CA LEU A 337 0.64 20.12 -3.52
C LEU A 337 -0.75 19.51 -3.30
N GLY A 338 -0.88 18.19 -3.31
CA GLY A 338 -2.13 17.50 -3.02
C GLY A 338 -2.59 17.67 -1.57
N THR A 339 -1.65 17.89 -0.63
CA THR A 339 -1.95 18.16 0.78
C THR A 339 -2.33 19.64 1.01
N THR A 340 -1.67 20.58 0.31
CA THR A 340 -2.03 22.02 0.37
C THR A 340 -3.30 22.32 -0.42
N GLY A 341 -3.59 21.58 -1.48
CA GLY A 341 -4.78 21.69 -2.33
C GLY A 341 -4.66 22.73 -3.46
N ASP A 342 -5.57 22.64 -4.43
CA ASP A 342 -5.86 23.63 -5.45
C ASP A 342 -4.75 23.94 -6.48
N PHE A 343 -3.86 22.99 -6.76
CA PHE A 343 -2.72 23.16 -7.69
C PHE A 343 -2.80 22.36 -8.99
N ASP A 344 -3.98 21.89 -9.43
CA ASP A 344 -4.11 21.31 -10.77
C ASP A 344 -4.27 22.39 -11.83
N ALA A 345 -5.10 23.41 -11.56
CA ALA A 345 -5.36 24.52 -12.46
C ALA A 345 -5.77 25.79 -11.67
N VAL A 346 -5.75 26.93 -12.31
CA VAL A 346 -6.14 28.21 -11.74
C VAL A 346 -7.05 28.96 -12.73
N PHE A 347 -8.09 29.60 -12.20
CA PHE A 347 -8.86 30.62 -12.96
C PHE A 347 -8.19 31.97 -12.86
N ASP A 348 -8.03 32.67 -13.98
CA ASP A 348 -7.63 34.06 -13.99
C ASP A 348 -8.83 35.00 -13.77
N GLU A 349 -8.58 36.32 -13.71
CA GLU A 349 -9.62 37.36 -13.54
C GLU A 349 -10.67 37.35 -14.67
N GLY A 350 -10.34 36.80 -15.83
CA GLY A 350 -11.23 36.66 -17.00
C GLY A 350 -12.04 35.36 -17.01
N PHE A 351 -11.92 34.53 -15.95
CA PHE A 351 -12.49 33.19 -15.86
C PHE A 351 -11.92 32.21 -16.89
N GLU A 352 -10.70 32.47 -17.41
CA GLU A 352 -9.98 31.47 -18.18
C GLU A 352 -9.32 30.45 -17.24
N LEU A 353 -9.59 29.19 -17.49
CA LEU A 353 -8.94 28.10 -16.75
C LEU A 353 -7.57 27.83 -17.36
N LYS A 354 -6.51 27.75 -16.53
CA LYS A 354 -5.15 27.46 -16.97
C LYS A 354 -4.58 26.34 -16.09
N SER A 355 -4.10 25.28 -16.71
CA SER A 355 -3.39 24.22 -16.01
C SER A 355 -2.07 24.74 -15.43
N ILE A 356 -1.62 24.19 -14.30
CA ILE A 356 -0.44 24.65 -13.58
C ILE A 356 0.72 23.71 -13.87
N PRO A 357 1.80 24.20 -14.55
CA PRO A 357 2.99 23.42 -14.78
C PRO A 357 3.74 23.13 -13.48
N VAL A 358 4.17 21.89 -13.28
CA VAL A 358 4.88 21.45 -12.08
C VAL A 358 6.09 20.59 -12.44
N PHE A 359 7.16 20.77 -11.67
CA PHE A 359 8.34 19.93 -11.71
C PHE A 359 8.69 19.49 -10.28
N ALA A 360 8.77 18.18 -10.06
CA ALA A 360 9.06 17.63 -8.73
C ALA A 360 10.01 16.45 -8.84
N GLY A 361 10.80 16.23 -7.80
CA GLY A 361 11.68 15.08 -7.77
C GLY A 361 12.33 14.85 -6.41
N TYR A 362 12.75 13.61 -6.18
CA TYR A 362 13.54 13.25 -5.01
C TYR A 362 14.62 12.22 -5.34
N GLY A 363 15.67 12.23 -4.53
CA GLY A 363 16.69 11.20 -4.45
C GLY A 363 16.84 10.73 -3.01
N ALA A 364 16.99 9.43 -2.81
CA ALA A 364 17.17 8.83 -1.50
C ALA A 364 18.20 7.72 -1.53
N PHE A 365 19.07 7.67 -0.53
CA PHE A 365 20.04 6.60 -0.35
C PHE A 365 19.78 5.88 0.97
N GLN A 366 19.51 4.57 0.91
CA GLN A 366 19.33 3.73 2.08
C GLN A 366 20.57 2.87 2.31
N HIS A 367 21.12 2.93 3.54
CA HIS A 367 22.28 2.17 3.98
C HIS A 367 21.94 1.23 5.14
N TRP A 368 22.43 0.00 5.09
CA TRP A 368 22.27 -1.01 6.11
C TRP A 368 23.57 -1.19 6.92
N TRP A 369 23.56 -0.71 8.19
CA TRP A 369 24.75 -0.62 9.03
C TRP A 369 25.28 -1.97 9.55
N LYS A 370 24.40 -2.91 9.88
CA LYS A 370 24.80 -4.22 10.40
C LYS A 370 23.93 -5.35 9.88
N ARG A 371 24.58 -6.48 9.65
CA ARG A 371 24.01 -7.71 9.13
C ARG A 371 24.21 -8.90 10.07
N ASN A 372 24.40 -8.70 11.38
CA ASN A 372 24.59 -9.82 12.28
C ASN A 372 23.24 -10.47 12.65
N PRO A 373 22.94 -11.70 12.20
CA PRO A 373 21.65 -12.35 12.43
C PRO A 373 21.43 -12.83 13.88
N LEU A 374 22.45 -12.77 14.75
CA LEU A 374 22.42 -13.33 16.10
C LEU A 374 22.43 -12.29 17.24
N GLY A 375 22.40 -10.98 16.94
CA GLY A 375 22.48 -9.92 17.97
C GLY A 375 21.24 -9.04 18.03
N LEU A 376 21.06 -8.32 19.14
CA LEU A 376 20.01 -7.32 19.36
C LEU A 376 19.92 -6.25 18.25
N PHE A 377 21.03 -6.01 17.50
CA PHE A 377 21.12 -5.03 16.41
C PHE A 377 21.04 -5.70 15.02
N LYS A 378 20.12 -6.63 14.82
CA LYS A 378 20.00 -7.41 13.57
C LYS A 378 19.79 -6.58 12.31
N ALA A 379 19.04 -5.49 12.41
CA ALA A 379 18.66 -4.67 11.27
C ALA A 379 18.64 -3.19 11.68
N VAL A 380 19.77 -2.53 11.51
CA VAL A 380 19.90 -1.07 11.64
C VAL A 380 20.12 -0.49 10.26
N ARG A 381 19.34 0.50 9.88
CA ARG A 381 19.40 1.16 8.59
C ARG A 381 19.14 2.65 8.71
N SER A 382 19.72 3.41 7.79
CA SER A 382 19.50 4.84 7.66
C SER A 382 19.10 5.15 6.24
N THR A 383 18.21 6.13 6.08
CA THR A 383 17.85 6.70 4.78
C THR A 383 18.17 8.19 4.80
N PHE A 384 18.89 8.66 3.78
CA PHE A 384 19.17 10.07 3.50
C PHE A 384 18.31 10.45 2.31
N VAL A 385 17.56 11.53 2.43
CA VAL A 385 16.59 11.96 1.42
C VAL A 385 16.76 13.43 1.12
N PHE A 386 16.62 13.79 -0.15
CA PHE A 386 16.39 15.16 -0.61
C PHE A 386 15.28 15.17 -1.65
N GLY A 387 14.30 16.05 -1.50
CA GLY A 387 13.20 16.26 -2.42
C GLY A 387 12.93 17.74 -2.67
N PHE A 388 12.42 18.05 -3.86
CA PHE A 388 12.03 19.40 -4.25
C PHE A 388 10.74 19.36 -5.08
N VAL A 389 9.94 20.42 -4.96
CA VAL A 389 8.76 20.69 -5.77
C VAL A 389 8.86 22.13 -6.27
N TRP A 390 8.54 22.34 -7.52
CA TRP A 390 8.49 23.64 -8.15
C TRP A 390 7.23 23.79 -9.00
N VAL A 391 6.57 24.91 -8.83
CA VAL A 391 5.38 25.36 -9.56
C VAL A 391 5.76 26.58 -10.37
N ASP A 392 5.33 26.64 -11.62
CA ASP A 392 5.68 27.75 -12.52
C ASP A 392 5.11 29.09 -12.04
N ASP A 393 5.77 30.17 -12.43
CA ASP A 393 5.33 31.52 -12.13
C ASP A 393 4.06 31.85 -12.92
N MET A 394 2.94 31.95 -12.22
CA MET A 394 1.63 32.32 -12.82
C MET A 394 1.03 33.49 -12.05
N SER A 395 0.81 34.61 -12.74
CA SER A 395 0.20 35.82 -12.15
C SER A 395 -1.17 35.56 -11.50
N ALA A 396 -1.91 34.59 -12.03
CA ALA A 396 -3.22 34.20 -11.51
C ALA A 396 -3.17 33.50 -10.12
N LEU A 397 -2.02 33.01 -9.68
CA LEU A 397 -1.87 32.36 -8.37
C LEU A 397 -1.75 33.35 -7.20
N GLY A 398 -1.40 34.60 -7.47
CA GLY A 398 -1.13 35.61 -6.45
C GLY A 398 0.26 35.49 -5.80
N PRO A 399 0.71 36.57 -5.08
CA PRO A 399 2.07 36.65 -4.54
C PRO A 399 2.35 35.65 -3.42
N ASP A 400 1.39 35.42 -2.53
CA ASP A 400 1.55 34.52 -1.38
C ASP A 400 1.41 33.04 -1.73
N ALA A 401 1.10 32.71 -3.00
CA ALA A 401 0.91 31.34 -3.43
C ALA A 401 2.24 30.55 -3.41
N TYR A 402 2.11 29.25 -3.25
CA TYR A 402 3.23 28.31 -3.31
C TYR A 402 3.99 28.40 -4.63
N LYS A 403 5.30 28.58 -4.58
CA LYS A 403 6.21 28.52 -5.72
C LYS A 403 7.10 27.30 -5.68
N SER A 404 7.75 27.05 -4.56
CA SER A 404 8.62 25.87 -4.44
C SER A 404 8.81 25.43 -3.00
N THR A 405 9.10 24.14 -2.83
CA THR A 405 9.58 23.59 -1.57
C THR A 405 10.82 22.72 -1.77
N GLN A 406 11.62 22.65 -0.72
CA GLN A 406 12.72 21.72 -0.57
C GLN A 406 12.57 20.99 0.75
N ARG A 407 12.91 19.70 0.77
CA ARG A 407 12.90 18.87 1.97
C ARG A 407 14.15 18.02 1.99
N ALA A 408 14.80 17.99 3.15
CA ALA A 408 15.88 17.04 3.44
C ALA A 408 15.56 16.29 4.72
N SER A 409 15.88 15.01 4.77
CA SER A 409 15.74 14.22 5.98
C SER A 409 16.82 13.15 6.11
N VAL A 410 17.08 12.76 7.36
CA VAL A 410 17.93 11.63 7.70
C VAL A 410 17.28 10.85 8.84
N ASN A 411 17.22 9.54 8.71
CA ASN A 411 16.68 8.68 9.75
C ASN A 411 17.67 7.59 10.18
N LEU A 412 17.36 7.00 11.33
CA LEU A 412 17.95 5.77 11.82
C LEU A 412 16.79 4.87 12.27
N ILE A 413 16.65 3.70 11.67
CA ILE A 413 15.62 2.73 11.99
C ILE A 413 16.28 1.44 12.47
N TRP A 414 15.86 0.96 13.63
CA TRP A 414 16.27 -0.30 14.22
C TRP A 414 15.12 -1.27 14.33
N SER A 415 15.30 -2.47 13.77
CA SER A 415 14.37 -3.58 13.90
C SER A 415 14.96 -4.66 14.81
N PRO A 416 14.67 -4.66 16.13
CA PRO A 416 15.16 -5.71 17.03
C PRO A 416 14.63 -7.09 16.63
N ILE A 417 13.41 -7.15 16.17
CA ILE A 417 12.75 -8.33 15.58
C ILE A 417 11.96 -7.88 14.34
N SER A 418 11.47 -8.83 13.53
CA SER A 418 10.76 -8.53 12.27
C SER A 418 9.48 -7.72 12.47
N GLU A 419 8.84 -7.88 13.63
CA GLU A 419 7.56 -7.29 13.98
C GLU A 419 7.69 -5.87 14.54
N ILE A 420 8.88 -5.47 15.01
CA ILE A 420 9.10 -4.17 15.69
C ILE A 420 10.10 -3.31 14.92
N ASP A 421 9.70 -2.07 14.64
CA ASP A 421 10.61 -0.99 14.23
C ASP A 421 10.60 0.14 15.26
N LEU A 422 11.80 0.62 15.59
CA LEU A 422 12.04 1.84 16.35
C LEU A 422 12.80 2.79 15.44
N GLY A 423 12.30 4.00 15.23
CA GLY A 423 12.87 4.96 14.31
C GLY A 423 13.00 6.36 14.91
N ILE A 424 14.02 7.07 14.49
CA ILE A 424 14.21 8.50 14.71
C ILE A 424 14.53 9.16 13.36
N GLU A 425 13.99 10.35 13.11
CA GLU A 425 14.22 11.13 11.90
C GLU A 425 14.34 12.60 12.23
N TYR A 426 15.35 13.25 11.66
CA TYR A 426 15.46 14.70 11.61
C TYR A 426 15.06 15.18 10.23
N LEU A 427 14.20 16.20 10.20
CA LEU A 427 13.65 16.78 8.99
C LEU A 427 13.95 18.27 8.94
N TRP A 428 14.29 18.74 7.76
CA TRP A 428 14.41 20.15 7.42
C TRP A 428 13.59 20.41 6.15
N GLY A 429 12.94 21.55 6.09
CA GLY A 429 12.20 22.00 4.92
C GLY A 429 12.27 23.50 4.74
N LYS A 430 12.11 23.90 3.50
CA LYS A 430 12.03 25.29 3.06
C LYS A 430 10.88 25.45 2.08
N ARG A 431 10.05 26.47 2.28
CA ARG A 431 9.02 26.90 1.35
C ARG A 431 9.36 28.28 0.82
N LYS A 432 9.04 28.53 -0.45
CA LYS A 432 9.14 29.81 -1.13
C LYS A 432 7.83 30.10 -1.84
N ASN A 433 7.34 31.33 -1.73
CA ASN A 433 6.15 31.83 -2.40
C ASN A 433 6.46 32.50 -3.74
N GLN A 434 5.43 32.87 -4.50
CA GLN A 434 5.55 33.50 -5.82
C GLN A 434 6.25 34.87 -5.75
N ASP A 435 6.05 35.65 -4.68
CA ASP A 435 6.75 36.92 -4.37
C ASP A 435 8.23 36.76 -4.02
N ASN A 436 8.71 35.52 -3.91
CA ASN A 436 10.04 35.12 -3.49
C ASN A 436 10.34 35.23 -1.98
N GLU A 437 9.37 35.56 -1.14
CA GLU A 437 9.52 35.36 0.29
C GLU A 437 9.62 33.88 0.64
N ASP A 438 10.36 33.56 1.71
CA ASP A 438 10.62 32.18 2.10
C ASP A 438 10.47 31.97 3.62
N GLY A 439 10.27 30.70 4.00
CA GLY A 439 10.25 30.22 5.36
C GLY A 439 10.91 28.85 5.48
N GLU A 440 11.42 28.55 6.66
CA GLU A 440 12.08 27.28 6.96
C GLU A 440 11.49 26.65 8.22
N ALA A 441 11.49 25.32 8.28
CA ALA A 441 11.08 24.60 9.45
C ALA A 441 11.92 23.32 9.65
N ARG A 442 12.06 22.92 10.93
CA ARG A 442 12.74 21.69 11.34
C ARG A 442 11.84 20.89 12.28
N GLN A 443 11.97 19.59 12.21
CA GLN A 443 11.18 18.70 13.05
C GLN A 443 12.01 17.46 13.41
N LEU A 444 11.84 16.97 14.64
CA LEU A 444 12.40 15.71 15.10
C LEU A 444 11.24 14.74 15.35
N GLN A 445 11.34 13.54 14.76
CA GLN A 445 10.29 12.53 14.92
C GLN A 445 10.86 11.22 15.48
N PHE A 446 10.06 10.55 16.31
CA PHE A 446 10.30 9.21 16.80
C PHE A 446 9.11 8.33 16.47
N VAL A 447 9.37 7.07 16.20
CA VAL A 447 8.32 6.08 15.98
C VAL A 447 8.65 4.76 16.63
N ALA A 448 7.61 4.13 17.21
CA ALA A 448 7.61 2.72 17.54
C ALA A 448 6.46 2.06 16.77
N THR A 449 6.76 1.03 15.97
CA THR A 449 5.77 0.30 15.18
C THR A 449 5.85 -1.16 15.53
N PHE A 450 4.71 -1.76 15.89
CA PHE A 450 4.52 -3.20 16.06
C PHE A 450 3.57 -3.72 14.98
N ARG A 451 3.99 -4.75 14.23
CA ARG A 451 3.22 -5.40 13.15
C ARG A 451 2.69 -6.76 13.59
N PHE A 452 1.48 -7.10 13.15
CA PHE A 452 0.84 -8.40 13.42
C PHE A 452 0.13 -8.97 12.18
#